data_cf9adcd1539428e74547c53e83642c8b
#
_entry.id   cf9adcd1539428e74547c53e83642c8b
#
_cell.length_a   1.000
_cell.length_b   1.000
_cell.length_c   1.000
_cell.angle_alpha   90.00
_cell.angle_beta   90.00
_cell.angle_gamma   90.00
#
_symmetry.space_group_name_H-M   'P 1'
#
loop_
_entity.id
_entity.type
_entity.pdbx_description
1 polymer ?
#
loop_
_entity_poly.entity_id
_entity_poly.type
_entity_poly.pdbx_seq_one_letter_code
_entity_poly.pdbx_strand_id
1 'polypeptide(L)'
;MNEFFADFPWWWAIWIGVAVFSGAGKKMSHVKKHHRRKAERRRVEARAEAEQRRQATAWEAQRVSDIEALMADHDRVNARWLEYELDVAKLIDYPMVSDVREPLTVDFLRAKRVADALRPGRAAEITTDARLLEYRDAVRAFELSFEIAEREARRIKDQHFSGPERQRLNTARRLLTLAVDEAATGAERQLAYLRARKELDGLLALPEEAVAALEQRVAPQLAPRAQWPEPLR
;
A
#
# COMPACT_ATOMS: atom_id res chain seq x y z
N MET A 1 -80.05 -69.10 -30.97
CA MET A 1 -79.29 -67.87 -31.08
C MET A 1 -78.32 -67.75 -29.91
N ASN A 2 -77.37 -68.61 -29.79
CA ASN A 2 -76.30 -68.54 -28.76
C ASN A 2 -75.20 -69.57 -29.07
N GLU A 3 -74.41 -69.40 -30.14
CA GLU A 3 -73.21 -70.21 -30.33
C GLU A 3 -72.17 -69.43 -31.17
N PHE A 4 -71.66 -68.34 -30.61
CA PHE A 4 -70.60 -67.60 -31.30
C PHE A 4 -69.38 -67.16 -30.40
N PHE A 5 -69.32 -67.73 -29.16
CA PHE A 5 -68.23 -67.33 -28.25
C PHE A 5 -67.31 -68.47 -27.73
N ALA A 6 -67.41 -69.68 -28.36
CA ALA A 6 -66.70 -70.85 -27.81
C ALA A 6 -65.26 -71.07 -28.35
N ASP A 7 -64.82 -70.37 -29.37
CA ASP A 7 -63.49 -70.64 -29.98
C ASP A 7 -62.59 -69.40 -30.14
N PHE A 8 -62.55 -68.49 -29.14
CA PHE A 8 -61.53 -67.47 -29.12
C PHE A 8 -60.39 -67.97 -28.27
N PRO A 9 -59.17 -68.30 -28.84
CA PRO A 9 -58.12 -68.90 -28.06
C PRO A 9 -57.51 -67.85 -27.09
N TRP A 10 -57.80 -68.01 -25.83
CA TRP A 10 -57.36 -67.15 -24.72
C TRP A 10 -55.84 -66.97 -24.65
N TRP A 11 -55.04 -67.83 -25.24
CA TRP A 11 -53.62 -67.73 -25.39
C TRP A 11 -53.21 -66.54 -26.26
N TRP A 12 -54.04 -65.98 -27.09
CA TRP A 12 -53.79 -64.77 -27.86
C TRP A 12 -53.77 -63.55 -26.95
N ALA A 13 -54.48 -63.46 -25.87
CA ALA A 13 -54.50 -62.41 -24.88
C ALA A 13 -53.17 -62.35 -24.11
N ILE A 14 -52.48 -63.48 -23.91
CA ILE A 14 -51.21 -63.58 -23.26
C ILE A 14 -50.14 -62.98 -24.13
N TRP A 15 -50.16 -63.17 -25.45
CA TRP A 15 -49.21 -62.63 -26.40
C TRP A 15 -49.32 -61.09 -26.55
N ILE A 16 -50.51 -60.56 -26.53
CA ILE A 16 -50.73 -59.09 -26.54
C ILE A 16 -50.24 -58.46 -25.22
N GLY A 17 -50.49 -59.11 -24.07
CA GLY A 17 -49.98 -58.65 -22.79
C GLY A 17 -48.50 -58.62 -22.71
N VAL A 18 -47.79 -59.62 -23.22
CA VAL A 18 -46.32 -59.70 -23.24
C VAL A 18 -45.70 -58.67 -24.24
N ALA A 19 -46.36 -58.45 -25.41
CA ALA A 19 -45.85 -57.47 -26.36
C ALA A 19 -45.97 -56.00 -25.88
N VAL A 20 -47.04 -55.66 -25.18
CA VAL A 20 -47.25 -54.32 -24.60
C VAL A 20 -46.33 -54.09 -23.38
N PHE A 21 -46.11 -55.11 -22.54
CA PHE A 21 -45.25 -54.98 -21.37
C PHE A 21 -43.76 -54.90 -21.72
N SER A 22 -43.30 -55.61 -22.74
CA SER A 22 -41.90 -55.55 -23.21
C SER A 22 -41.56 -54.25 -23.94
N GLY A 23 -42.53 -53.60 -24.60
CA GLY A 23 -42.31 -52.31 -25.29
C GLY A 23 -42.26 -51.09 -24.35
N ALA A 24 -43.02 -51.11 -23.27
CA ALA A 24 -43.07 -50.01 -22.28
C ALA A 24 -41.80 -49.94 -21.44
N GLY A 25 -41.18 -51.08 -21.08
CA GLY A 25 -39.95 -51.15 -20.30
C GLY A 25 -38.74 -50.56 -21.02
N LYS A 26 -38.60 -50.78 -22.34
CA LYS A 26 -37.49 -50.25 -23.15
C LYS A 26 -37.59 -48.74 -23.34
N LYS A 27 -38.75 -48.16 -23.57
CA LYS A 27 -38.96 -46.70 -23.69
C LYS A 27 -38.70 -45.98 -22.36
N MET A 28 -39.06 -46.54 -21.23
CA MET A 28 -38.87 -45.96 -19.90
C MET A 28 -37.40 -45.96 -19.47
N SER A 29 -36.60 -46.96 -19.89
CA SER A 29 -35.15 -47.01 -19.61
C SER A 29 -34.36 -45.95 -20.42
N HIS A 30 -34.77 -45.68 -21.64
CA HIS A 30 -34.15 -44.62 -22.47
C HIS A 30 -34.42 -43.20 -21.93
N VAL A 31 -35.62 -42.92 -21.47
CA VAL A 31 -35.98 -41.63 -20.88
C VAL A 31 -35.22 -41.40 -19.57
N LYS A 32 -35.14 -42.42 -18.69
CA LYS A 32 -34.35 -42.35 -17.44
C LYS A 32 -32.86 -42.12 -17.72
N LYS A 33 -32.28 -42.75 -18.76
CA LYS A 33 -30.89 -42.59 -19.14
C LYS A 33 -30.63 -41.19 -19.70
N HIS A 34 -31.52 -40.62 -20.46
CA HIS A 34 -31.45 -39.26 -20.98
C HIS A 34 -31.53 -38.20 -19.85
N HIS A 35 -32.43 -38.38 -18.89
CA HIS A 35 -32.54 -37.50 -17.73
C HIS A 35 -31.28 -37.56 -16.83
N ARG A 36 -30.71 -38.75 -16.62
CA ARG A 36 -29.44 -38.90 -15.87
C ARG A 36 -28.29 -38.17 -16.58
N ARG A 37 -28.10 -38.35 -17.87
CA ARG A 37 -27.08 -37.66 -18.65
C ARG A 37 -27.25 -36.14 -18.63
N LYS A 38 -28.50 -35.65 -18.70
CA LYS A 38 -28.80 -34.22 -18.60
C LYS A 38 -28.50 -33.68 -17.19
N ALA A 39 -28.80 -34.42 -16.16
CA ALA A 39 -28.45 -34.05 -14.77
C ALA A 39 -26.95 -34.07 -14.51
N GLU A 40 -26.20 -35.05 -15.05
CA GLU A 40 -24.75 -35.12 -14.98
C GLU A 40 -24.10 -33.93 -15.67
N ARG A 41 -24.55 -33.58 -16.91
CA ARG A 41 -24.07 -32.38 -17.60
C ARG A 41 -24.29 -31.11 -16.78
N ARG A 42 -25.48 -30.89 -16.26
CA ARG A 42 -25.77 -29.74 -15.39
C ARG A 42 -24.90 -29.70 -14.15
N ARG A 43 -24.58 -30.86 -13.56
CA ARG A 43 -23.66 -30.93 -12.40
C ARG A 43 -22.23 -30.57 -12.77
N VAL A 44 -21.76 -31.01 -13.95
CA VAL A 44 -20.42 -30.66 -14.47
C VAL A 44 -20.36 -29.17 -14.80
N GLU A 45 -21.37 -28.63 -15.48
CA GLU A 45 -21.47 -27.20 -15.80
C GLU A 45 -21.50 -26.35 -14.52
N ALA A 46 -22.33 -26.72 -13.54
CA ALA A 46 -22.41 -26.01 -12.25
C ALA A 46 -21.08 -26.05 -11.44
N ARG A 47 -20.35 -27.18 -11.53
CA ARG A 47 -19.02 -27.28 -10.90
C ARG A 47 -18.01 -26.40 -11.60
N ALA A 48 -17.99 -26.39 -12.94
CA ALA A 48 -17.11 -25.54 -13.73
C ALA A 48 -17.38 -24.04 -13.45
N GLU A 49 -18.67 -23.65 -13.42
CA GLU A 49 -19.04 -22.28 -13.05
C GLU A 49 -18.63 -21.93 -11.61
N ALA A 50 -18.79 -22.84 -10.67
CA ALA A 50 -18.38 -22.63 -9.28
C ALA A 50 -16.86 -22.50 -9.15
N GLU A 51 -16.09 -23.29 -9.91
CA GLU A 51 -14.64 -23.16 -9.98
C GLU A 51 -14.19 -21.83 -10.59
N GLN A 52 -14.81 -21.43 -11.71
CA GLN A 52 -14.52 -20.13 -12.33
C GLN A 52 -14.80 -18.96 -11.38
N ARG A 53 -15.93 -19.00 -10.65
CA ARG A 53 -16.24 -17.98 -9.64
C ARG A 53 -15.21 -17.97 -8.51
N ARG A 54 -14.77 -19.14 -8.02
CA ARG A 54 -13.73 -19.23 -6.99
C ARG A 54 -12.39 -18.68 -7.48
N GLN A 55 -12.01 -18.99 -8.71
CA GLN A 55 -10.80 -18.46 -9.31
C GLN A 55 -10.87 -16.94 -9.50
N ALA A 56 -12.00 -16.42 -9.96
CA ALA A 56 -12.22 -14.99 -10.09
C ALA A 56 -12.13 -14.24 -8.74
N THR A 57 -12.75 -14.80 -7.69
CA THR A 57 -12.69 -14.20 -6.35
C THR A 57 -11.28 -14.29 -5.75
N ALA A 58 -10.56 -15.40 -5.97
CA ALA A 58 -9.18 -15.54 -5.51
C ALA A 58 -8.24 -14.57 -6.23
N TRP A 59 -8.40 -14.39 -7.53
CA TRP A 59 -7.65 -13.40 -8.32
C TRP A 59 -7.90 -11.97 -7.84
N GLU A 60 -9.15 -11.61 -7.59
CA GLU A 60 -9.49 -10.28 -7.08
C GLU A 60 -8.92 -10.03 -5.69
N ALA A 61 -8.98 -11.03 -4.79
CA ALA A 61 -8.38 -10.94 -3.47
C ALA A 61 -6.85 -10.77 -3.54
N GLN A 62 -6.17 -11.51 -4.42
CA GLN A 62 -4.74 -11.37 -4.63
C GLN A 62 -4.38 -9.98 -5.16
N ARG A 63 -5.14 -9.46 -6.11
CA ARG A 63 -4.93 -8.13 -6.66
C ARG A 63 -5.08 -7.03 -5.60
N VAL A 64 -6.09 -7.12 -4.75
CA VAL A 64 -6.26 -6.20 -3.62
C VAL A 64 -5.06 -6.26 -2.68
N SER A 65 -4.61 -7.46 -2.33
CA SER A 65 -3.43 -7.67 -1.48
C SER A 65 -2.15 -7.07 -2.10
N ASP A 66 -1.96 -7.22 -3.41
CA ASP A 66 -0.79 -6.65 -4.11
C ASP A 66 -0.83 -5.10 -4.10
N ILE A 67 -2.01 -4.50 -4.23
CA ILE A 67 -2.18 -3.05 -4.14
C ILE A 67 -1.92 -2.56 -2.71
N GLU A 68 -2.42 -3.25 -1.70
CA GLU A 68 -2.16 -2.91 -0.29
C GLU A 68 -0.67 -3.00 0.04
N ALA A 69 0.04 -4.01 -0.46
CA ALA A 69 1.48 -4.12 -0.32
C ALA A 69 2.21 -2.92 -0.97
N LEU A 70 1.78 -2.52 -2.16
CA LEU A 70 2.34 -1.36 -2.86
C LEU A 70 2.07 -0.04 -2.12
N MET A 71 0.89 0.11 -1.52
CA MET A 71 0.57 1.26 -0.66
C MET A 71 1.46 1.29 0.59
N ALA A 72 1.72 0.13 1.19
CA ALA A 72 2.63 0.02 2.33
C ALA A 72 4.08 0.34 1.96
N ASP A 73 4.54 -0.04 0.76
CA ASP A 73 5.85 0.35 0.24
C ASP A 73 5.96 1.88 0.07
N HIS A 74 4.94 2.50 -0.53
CA HIS A 74 4.85 3.96 -0.65
C HIS A 74 4.92 4.65 0.73
N ASP A 75 4.14 4.19 1.70
CA ASP A 75 4.13 4.75 3.05
C ASP A 75 5.47 4.57 3.76
N ARG A 76 6.18 3.48 3.50
CA ARG A 76 7.53 3.22 4.05
C ARG A 76 8.55 4.22 3.52
N VAL A 77 8.53 4.54 2.23
CA VAL A 77 9.43 5.55 1.66
C VAL A 77 9.11 6.93 2.22
N ASN A 78 7.83 7.28 2.32
CA ASN A 78 7.40 8.53 2.95
C ASN A 78 7.86 8.63 4.42
N ALA A 79 7.74 7.57 5.20
CA ALA A 79 8.18 7.54 6.59
C ALA A 79 9.70 7.75 6.71
N ARG A 80 10.50 7.10 5.83
CA ARG A 80 11.95 7.28 5.78
C ARG A 80 12.35 8.74 5.45
N TRP A 81 11.67 9.33 4.47
CA TRP A 81 11.89 10.72 4.12
C TRP A 81 11.51 11.67 5.26
N LEU A 82 10.35 11.43 5.90
CA LEU A 82 9.87 12.23 7.03
C LEU A 82 10.85 12.21 8.22
N GLU A 83 11.61 11.13 8.41
CA GLU A 83 12.67 11.09 9.41
C GLU A 83 13.77 12.14 9.16
N TYR A 84 14.07 12.46 7.90
CA TYR A 84 15.03 13.53 7.57
C TYR A 84 14.43 14.91 7.77
N GLU A 85 13.15 15.11 7.55
CA GLU A 85 12.50 16.40 7.76
C GLU A 85 12.24 16.72 9.24
N LEU A 86 11.89 15.70 10.03
CA LEU A 86 11.50 15.88 11.43
C LEU A 86 12.68 15.74 12.42
N ASP A 87 13.81 15.17 11.99
CA ASP A 87 15.00 15.00 12.82
C ASP A 87 16.06 16.03 12.44
N VAL A 88 16.15 17.09 13.23
CA VAL A 88 17.12 18.18 12.99
C VAL A 88 18.56 17.67 13.01
N ALA A 89 18.88 16.61 13.77
CA ALA A 89 20.24 16.03 13.74
C ALA A 89 20.52 15.39 12.38
N LYS A 90 19.56 14.65 11.80
CA LYS A 90 19.68 14.09 10.44
C LYS A 90 19.77 15.20 9.39
N LEU A 91 18.99 16.27 9.54
CA LEU A 91 19.02 17.41 8.64
C LEU A 91 20.41 18.09 8.64
N ILE A 92 21.05 18.22 9.82
CA ILE A 92 22.40 18.77 9.94
C ILE A 92 23.44 17.82 9.36
N ASP A 93 23.29 16.51 9.59
CA ASP A 93 24.22 15.49 9.11
C ASP A 93 24.13 15.29 7.59
N TYR A 94 22.96 15.49 7.00
CA TYR A 94 22.65 15.21 5.58
C TYR A 94 21.83 16.34 4.95
N PRO A 95 22.34 17.58 4.94
CA PRO A 95 21.58 18.76 4.54
C PRO A 95 21.09 18.70 3.08
N MET A 96 21.79 17.95 2.22
CA MET A 96 21.39 17.78 0.82
C MET A 96 20.02 17.12 0.63
N VAL A 97 19.56 16.25 1.56
CA VAL A 97 18.26 15.56 1.41
C VAL A 97 17.09 16.56 1.43
N SER A 98 17.29 17.72 2.06
CA SER A 98 16.25 18.75 2.20
C SER A 98 16.55 20.02 1.37
N ASP A 99 17.71 20.12 0.72
CA ASP A 99 18.06 21.29 -0.10
C ASP A 99 17.41 21.18 -1.48
N VAL A 100 16.36 21.97 -1.70
CA VAL A 100 15.64 22.04 -2.98
C VAL A 100 16.48 22.62 -4.15
N ARG A 101 17.72 23.04 -3.91
CA ARG A 101 18.66 23.46 -4.96
C ARG A 101 19.42 22.25 -5.52
N GLU A 102 19.47 21.15 -4.80
CA GLU A 102 20.14 19.93 -5.21
C GLU A 102 19.34 19.15 -6.24
N PRO A 103 19.91 18.83 -7.41
CA PRO A 103 19.18 18.17 -8.48
C PRO A 103 18.53 16.84 -8.05
N LEU A 104 19.26 16.01 -7.29
CA LEU A 104 18.75 14.72 -6.82
C LEU A 104 17.58 14.87 -5.84
N THR A 105 17.61 15.91 -5.01
CA THR A 105 16.49 16.25 -4.11
C THR A 105 15.28 16.71 -4.91
N VAL A 106 15.48 17.55 -5.92
CA VAL A 106 14.40 17.98 -6.82
C VAL A 106 13.78 16.80 -7.54
N ASP A 107 14.59 15.87 -8.03
CA ASP A 107 14.10 14.69 -8.79
C ASP A 107 13.30 13.75 -7.90
N PHE A 108 13.75 13.47 -6.68
CA PHE A 108 12.97 12.64 -5.77
C PHE A 108 11.67 13.34 -5.32
N LEU A 109 11.67 14.65 -5.08
CA LEU A 109 10.45 15.39 -4.73
C LEU A 109 9.43 15.41 -5.87
N ARG A 110 9.89 15.45 -7.12
CA ARG A 110 9.03 15.29 -8.30
C ARG A 110 8.42 13.90 -8.37
N ALA A 111 9.24 12.86 -8.21
CA ALA A 111 8.78 11.48 -8.19
C ALA A 111 7.78 11.22 -7.05
N LYS A 112 8.07 11.75 -5.84
CA LYS A 112 7.15 11.73 -4.71
C LYS A 112 5.78 12.33 -5.07
N ARG A 113 5.77 13.53 -5.63
CA ARG A 113 4.53 14.22 -6.02
C ARG A 113 3.69 13.40 -7.01
N VAL A 114 4.33 12.72 -7.96
CA VAL A 114 3.64 11.84 -8.91
C VAL A 114 3.07 10.62 -8.20
N ALA A 115 3.84 9.97 -7.33
CA ALA A 115 3.38 8.82 -6.57
C ALA A 115 2.21 9.19 -5.64
N ASP A 116 2.31 10.31 -4.94
CA ASP A 116 1.24 10.82 -4.05
C ASP A 116 -0.06 11.11 -4.83
N ALA A 117 0.05 11.70 -6.02
CA ALA A 117 -1.12 12.01 -6.88
C ALA A 117 -1.83 10.75 -7.40
N LEU A 118 -1.09 9.65 -7.57
CA LEU A 118 -1.63 8.37 -8.03
C LEU A 118 -2.06 7.43 -6.90
N ARG A 119 -1.71 7.75 -5.66
CA ARG A 119 -1.99 6.92 -4.49
C ARG A 119 -3.51 6.81 -4.28
N PRO A 120 -4.08 5.59 -4.27
CA PRO A 120 -5.50 5.41 -3.97
C PRO A 120 -5.76 5.62 -2.48
N GLY A 121 -6.97 6.04 -2.13
CA GLY A 121 -7.43 6.06 -0.74
C GLY A 121 -7.65 4.64 -0.20
N ARG A 122 -8.07 3.72 -1.07
CA ARG A 122 -8.29 2.29 -0.79
C ARG A 122 -7.90 1.45 -2.00
N ALA A 123 -7.38 0.25 -1.76
CA ALA A 123 -6.95 -0.68 -2.83
C ALA A 123 -8.04 -0.95 -3.88
N ALA A 124 -9.31 -1.01 -3.45
CA ALA A 124 -10.46 -1.24 -4.33
C ALA A 124 -10.71 -0.11 -5.36
N GLU A 125 -10.09 1.06 -5.22
CA GLU A 125 -10.24 2.17 -6.17
C GLU A 125 -9.43 1.95 -7.46
N ILE A 126 -8.41 1.10 -7.42
CA ILE A 126 -7.67 0.70 -8.62
C ILE A 126 -8.41 -0.45 -9.30
N THR A 127 -9.21 -0.14 -10.29
CA THR A 127 -10.04 -1.12 -11.00
C THR A 127 -9.42 -1.64 -12.31
N THR A 128 -8.40 -0.97 -12.84
CA THR A 128 -7.75 -1.33 -14.12
C THR A 128 -6.27 -1.67 -13.92
N ASP A 129 -5.76 -2.60 -14.72
CA ASP A 129 -4.34 -2.97 -14.69
C ASP A 129 -3.44 -1.81 -15.15
N ALA A 130 -3.92 -0.98 -16.07
CA ALA A 130 -3.18 0.20 -16.51
C ALA A 130 -2.91 1.17 -15.35
N ARG A 131 -3.92 1.44 -14.52
CA ARG A 131 -3.77 2.31 -13.34
C ARG A 131 -2.89 1.68 -12.25
N LEU A 132 -2.95 0.35 -12.11
CA LEU A 132 -2.06 -0.37 -11.20
C LEU A 132 -0.60 -0.27 -11.64
N LEU A 133 -0.33 -0.45 -12.94
CA LEU A 133 1.02 -0.31 -13.49
C LEU A 133 1.54 1.11 -13.33
N GLU A 134 0.73 2.12 -13.66
CA GLU A 134 1.09 3.53 -13.51
C GLU A 134 1.46 3.88 -12.04
N TYR A 135 0.64 3.46 -11.08
CA TYR A 135 0.93 3.68 -9.67
C TYR A 135 2.18 2.91 -9.20
N ARG A 136 2.34 1.66 -9.64
CA ARG A 136 3.54 0.86 -9.33
C ARG A 136 4.82 1.50 -9.84
N ASP A 137 4.80 1.98 -11.08
CA ASP A 137 5.96 2.63 -11.70
C ASP A 137 6.29 3.95 -10.98
N ALA A 138 5.28 4.71 -10.58
CA ALA A 138 5.46 5.94 -9.80
C ALA A 138 6.06 5.67 -8.41
N VAL A 139 5.58 4.66 -7.68
CA VAL A 139 6.15 4.28 -6.37
C VAL A 139 7.60 3.82 -6.50
N ARG A 140 7.91 3.00 -7.51
CA ARG A 140 9.28 2.56 -7.78
C ARG A 140 10.22 3.71 -8.15
N ALA A 141 9.73 4.64 -8.98
CA ALA A 141 10.50 5.83 -9.33
C ALA A 141 10.77 6.71 -8.11
N PHE A 142 9.79 6.88 -7.23
CA PHE A 142 9.94 7.60 -5.97
C PHE A 142 10.95 6.91 -5.04
N GLU A 143 10.83 5.60 -4.81
CA GLU A 143 11.76 4.83 -3.98
C GLU A 143 13.20 4.94 -4.50
N LEU A 144 13.42 4.68 -5.79
CA LEU A 144 14.75 4.71 -6.41
C LEU A 144 15.37 6.10 -6.34
N SER A 145 14.61 7.15 -6.68
CA SER A 145 15.13 8.53 -6.66
C SER A 145 15.48 8.98 -5.24
N PHE A 146 14.66 8.60 -4.23
CA PHE A 146 14.97 8.86 -2.83
C PHE A 146 16.24 8.11 -2.37
N GLU A 147 16.39 6.84 -2.72
CA GLU A 147 17.59 6.07 -2.38
C GLU A 147 18.87 6.65 -2.99
N ILE A 148 18.80 7.17 -4.21
CA ILE A 148 19.93 7.84 -4.87
C ILE A 148 20.26 9.13 -4.12
N ALA A 149 19.28 9.98 -3.82
CA ALA A 149 19.45 11.22 -3.08
C ALA A 149 20.01 10.96 -1.67
N GLU A 150 19.48 9.99 -0.95
CA GLU A 150 19.94 9.60 0.39
C GLU A 150 21.38 9.09 0.37
N ARG A 151 21.73 8.23 -0.58
CA ARG A 151 23.09 7.68 -0.72
C ARG A 151 24.11 8.78 -1.00
N GLU A 152 23.76 9.69 -1.89
CA GLU A 152 24.63 10.81 -2.24
C GLU A 152 24.78 11.79 -1.07
N ALA A 153 23.69 12.11 -0.37
CA ALA A 153 23.74 12.93 0.83
C ALA A 153 24.63 12.31 1.91
N ARG A 154 24.56 11.00 2.10
CA ARG A 154 25.45 10.27 3.04
C ARG A 154 26.92 10.27 2.59
N ARG A 155 27.17 10.28 1.27
CA ARG A 155 28.51 10.33 0.71
C ARG A 155 29.16 11.70 0.89
N ILE A 156 28.38 12.75 0.66
CA ILE A 156 28.88 14.14 0.67
C ILE A 156 28.85 14.71 2.09
N LYS A 157 27.86 14.37 2.89
CA LYS A 157 27.62 14.91 4.24
C LYS A 157 27.72 16.46 4.24
N ASP A 158 28.63 16.99 5.02
CA ASP A 158 28.89 18.41 5.22
C ASP A 158 29.99 18.99 4.31
N GLN A 159 30.41 18.27 3.26
CA GLN A 159 31.53 18.69 2.41
C GLN A 159 31.24 19.97 1.61
N HIS A 160 29.97 20.32 1.40
CA HIS A 160 29.59 21.58 0.76
C HIS A 160 29.82 22.81 1.63
N PHE A 161 30.03 22.64 2.93
CA PHE A 161 30.26 23.74 3.85
C PHE A 161 31.74 24.02 4.01
N SER A 162 32.10 25.30 4.12
CA SER A 162 33.44 25.74 4.47
C SER A 162 33.85 25.25 5.87
N GLY A 163 35.14 25.30 6.19
CA GLY A 163 35.64 24.91 7.50
C GLY A 163 34.93 25.61 8.68
N PRO A 164 34.76 26.94 8.67
CA PRO A 164 34.01 27.67 9.69
C PRO A 164 32.53 27.25 9.77
N GLU A 165 31.87 27.04 8.63
CA GLU A 165 30.47 26.61 8.58
C GLU A 165 30.28 25.21 9.16
N ARG A 166 31.18 24.27 8.84
CA ARG A 166 31.18 22.93 9.46
C ARG A 166 31.37 22.98 10.96
N GLN A 167 32.19 23.90 11.45
CA GLN A 167 32.36 24.08 12.89
C GLN A 167 31.05 24.58 13.55
N ARG A 168 30.33 25.50 12.90
CA ARG A 168 29.01 25.96 13.36
C ARG A 168 27.98 24.81 13.33
N LEU A 169 27.92 24.00 12.28
CA LEU A 169 27.05 22.81 12.20
C LEU A 169 27.34 21.82 13.32
N ASN A 170 28.60 21.51 13.58
CA ASN A 170 29.01 20.63 14.67
C ASN A 170 28.66 21.19 16.05
N THR A 171 28.74 22.50 16.23
CA THR A 171 28.30 23.17 17.47
C THR A 171 26.78 23.09 17.62
N ALA A 172 26.06 23.41 16.56
CA ALA A 172 24.56 23.28 16.55
C ALA A 172 24.12 21.86 16.89
N ARG A 173 24.75 20.83 16.31
CA ARG A 173 24.46 19.43 16.60
C ARG A 173 24.60 19.10 18.09
N ARG A 174 25.73 19.49 18.72
CA ARG A 174 25.94 19.25 20.17
C ARG A 174 24.88 19.97 21.02
N LEU A 175 24.57 21.21 20.65
CA LEU A 175 23.56 22.00 21.34
C LEU A 175 22.15 21.40 21.20
N LEU A 176 21.81 20.86 20.01
CA LEU A 176 20.54 20.17 19.82
C LEU A 176 20.47 18.87 20.62
N THR A 177 21.56 18.11 20.67
CA THR A 177 21.62 16.92 21.54
C THR A 177 21.35 17.29 23.00
N LEU A 178 21.94 18.37 23.48
CA LEU A 178 21.67 18.87 24.85
C LEU A 178 20.23 19.40 25.02
N ALA A 179 19.67 20.03 23.98
CA ALA A 179 18.31 20.56 24.03
C ALA A 179 17.21 19.47 24.17
N VAL A 180 17.51 18.26 23.72
CA VAL A 180 16.58 17.10 23.83
C VAL A 180 16.96 16.13 24.95
N ASP A 181 18.07 16.35 25.64
CA ASP A 181 18.52 15.50 26.75
C ASP A 181 17.62 15.67 27.97
N GLU A 182 16.97 14.60 28.37
CA GLU A 182 16.09 14.57 29.55
C GLU A 182 16.86 14.75 30.88
N ALA A 183 18.16 14.48 30.89
CA ALA A 183 19.01 14.68 32.05
C ALA A 183 19.35 16.16 32.31
N ALA A 184 19.23 17.02 31.27
CA ALA A 184 19.47 18.46 31.39
C ALA A 184 18.26 19.18 31.98
N THR A 185 18.50 20.27 32.73
CA THR A 185 17.44 21.13 33.22
C THR A 185 16.70 21.84 32.09
N GLY A 186 15.42 22.22 32.34
CA GLY A 186 14.62 22.93 31.33
C GLY A 186 15.30 24.23 30.83
N ALA A 187 15.95 24.98 31.77
CA ALA A 187 16.68 26.19 31.38
C ALA A 187 17.91 25.92 30.50
N GLU A 188 18.67 24.87 30.79
CA GLU A 188 19.80 24.45 29.98
C GLU A 188 19.34 24.00 28.57
N ARG A 189 18.27 23.22 28.48
CA ARG A 189 17.70 22.77 27.21
C ARG A 189 17.24 23.96 26.36
N GLN A 190 16.53 24.92 26.98
CA GLN A 190 16.10 26.14 26.26
C GLN A 190 17.28 26.94 25.75
N LEU A 191 18.27 27.19 26.61
CA LEU A 191 19.48 27.95 26.19
C LEU A 191 20.25 27.24 25.08
N ALA A 192 20.37 25.91 25.17
CA ALA A 192 21.01 25.10 24.15
C ALA A 192 20.24 25.20 22.80
N TYR A 193 18.91 25.11 22.83
CA TYR A 193 18.07 25.27 21.65
C TYR A 193 18.23 26.64 20.99
N LEU A 194 18.16 27.73 21.76
CA LEU A 194 18.32 29.09 21.23
C LEU A 194 19.69 29.32 20.61
N ARG A 195 20.76 28.79 21.24
CA ARG A 195 22.12 28.85 20.69
C ARG A 195 22.24 27.99 19.42
N ALA A 196 21.67 26.80 19.39
CA ALA A 196 21.69 25.96 18.20
C ALA A 196 21.02 26.66 17.00
N ARG A 197 19.86 27.29 17.20
CA ARG A 197 19.21 28.07 16.14
C ARG A 197 20.10 29.18 15.59
N LYS A 198 20.81 29.90 16.46
CA LYS A 198 21.76 30.94 16.03
C LYS A 198 22.91 30.39 15.20
N GLU A 199 23.41 29.19 15.54
CA GLU A 199 24.47 28.55 14.76
C GLU A 199 24.00 28.06 13.39
N LEU A 200 22.72 27.67 13.26
CA LEU A 200 22.11 27.20 12.01
C LEU A 200 21.62 28.34 11.12
N ASP A 201 21.46 29.54 11.67
CA ASP A 201 20.97 30.70 10.92
C ASP A 201 21.86 31.00 9.71
N GLY A 202 21.27 31.10 8.53
CA GLY A 202 21.93 31.30 7.25
C GLY A 202 22.73 30.09 6.70
N LEU A 203 22.84 28.99 7.46
CA LEU A 203 23.47 27.76 6.98
C LEU A 203 22.45 26.77 6.43
N LEU A 204 21.35 26.56 7.15
CA LEU A 204 20.29 25.59 6.78
C LEU A 204 18.92 26.26 6.86
N ALA A 205 18.12 26.00 5.86
CA ALA A 205 16.68 26.29 5.91
C ALA A 205 15.99 25.13 6.63
N LEU A 206 15.66 25.30 7.91
CA LEU A 206 14.92 24.27 8.67
C LEU A 206 13.45 24.28 8.25
N PRO A 207 12.88 23.12 7.89
CA PRO A 207 11.43 23.00 7.69
C PRO A 207 10.66 23.41 8.94
N GLU A 208 9.51 24.08 8.77
CA GLU A 208 8.70 24.53 9.91
C GLU A 208 8.23 23.37 10.78
N GLU A 209 7.95 22.21 10.16
CA GLU A 209 7.55 20.99 10.85
C GLU A 209 8.67 20.43 11.75
N ALA A 210 9.92 20.46 11.28
CA ALA A 210 11.07 20.01 12.07
C ALA A 210 11.31 20.95 13.27
N VAL A 211 11.18 22.26 13.06
CA VAL A 211 11.25 23.26 14.13
C VAL A 211 10.16 23.02 15.16
N ALA A 212 8.92 22.82 14.71
CA ALA A 212 7.79 22.58 15.60
C ALA A 212 7.95 21.27 16.40
N ALA A 213 8.41 20.19 15.77
CA ALA A 213 8.67 18.91 16.43
C ALA A 213 9.78 19.03 17.49
N LEU A 214 10.84 19.77 17.20
CA LEU A 214 11.92 20.05 18.17
C LEU A 214 11.43 20.91 19.32
N GLU A 215 10.69 21.97 19.05
CA GLU A 215 10.07 22.84 20.07
C GLU A 215 9.15 22.03 20.99
N GLN A 216 8.34 21.11 20.46
CA GLN A 216 7.52 20.22 21.29
C GLN A 216 8.34 19.33 22.21
N ARG A 217 9.51 18.86 21.78
CA ARG A 217 10.41 18.05 22.64
C ARG A 217 11.12 18.88 23.71
N VAL A 218 11.41 20.13 23.43
CA VAL A 218 12.05 21.06 24.36
C VAL A 218 11.03 21.70 25.31
N ALA A 219 9.81 21.95 24.83
CA ALA A 219 8.73 22.68 25.51
C ALA A 219 8.00 22.00 26.66
N PRO A 220 7.96 20.65 26.89
CA PRO A 220 7.12 20.08 27.98
C PRO A 220 7.44 20.62 29.37
N GLN A 221 8.53 21.37 29.54
CA GLN A 221 8.95 21.91 30.84
C GLN A 221 9.09 23.44 30.85
N LEU A 222 8.63 24.12 29.80
CA LEU A 222 8.80 25.57 29.67
C LEU A 222 7.43 26.27 29.68
N ALA A 223 7.40 27.44 30.34
CA ALA A 223 6.25 28.31 30.49
C ALA A 223 5.61 28.72 29.11
N PRO A 224 4.38 29.26 29.11
CA PRO A 224 3.51 29.37 27.95
C PRO A 224 4.15 30.06 26.77
N ARG A 225 3.74 29.62 25.57
CA ARG A 225 4.17 30.01 24.18
C ARG A 225 4.34 31.53 23.94
N ALA A 226 3.79 32.36 24.81
CA ALA A 226 3.87 33.83 24.73
C ALA A 226 5.29 34.42 24.93
N GLN A 227 6.27 33.62 25.33
CA GLN A 227 7.64 34.08 25.62
C GLN A 227 8.67 33.65 24.56
N TRP A 228 8.27 32.97 23.50
CA TRP A 228 9.17 32.57 22.44
C TRP A 228 9.37 33.73 21.44
N PRO A 229 10.60 34.07 21.07
CA PRO A 229 10.84 35.02 20.00
C PRO A 229 10.26 34.48 18.69
N GLU A 230 9.59 35.34 17.93
CA GLU A 230 9.07 34.96 16.59
C GLU A 230 10.17 34.32 15.72
N PRO A 231 9.81 33.35 14.88
CA PRO A 231 10.77 32.76 13.93
C PRO A 231 11.34 33.88 13.07
N LEU A 232 12.66 33.94 12.99
CA LEU A 232 13.37 34.84 12.07
C LEU A 232 12.92 34.49 10.66
N ARG A 233 12.29 35.44 9.96
CA ARG A 233 11.85 35.30 8.56
C ARG A 233 13.01 35.37 7.62
#